data_a4133e89a50cb700478f5acbb42b06dd
#
_entry.id   a4133e89a50cb700478f5acbb42b06dd
#
_cell.length_a   1.000
_cell.length_b   1.000
_cell.length_c   1.000
_cell.angle_alpha   90.00
_cell.angle_beta   90.00
_cell.angle_gamma   90.00
#
_symmetry.space_group_name_H-M   'P 1'
#
loop_
_entity.id
_entity.type
_entity.pdbx_description
1 polymer ?
#
loop_
_entity_poly.entity_id
_entity_poly.type
_entity_poly.pdbx_seq_one_letter_code
_entity_poly.pdbx_strand_id
1 'polypeptide(L)'
;STHCISSAASDVYKRQLNDGYFNEHMLAYHGDVNLMKGAIYAADYVTTVSPTYADELQYSFYAHGLEGVIADNRHKLRGILNGIDTEVYDPWRDKGLTKFFSARQMAGKKNCKAALQQMSGLRENPDAPIIACVSRLVRHKGFDLVTAAIHEIMGMDVQMIVLGTGDWNYEEAFRQAQNQYPGRFAAHMMYSPNLSTAIYGGADLFLMPSISEPCGLSQMIAMRYGTIPVVRETGGLRDSVVPYNKFTGEGTGFSFANINVQEMTGVLSEAVNLYHSEPKAWKALQKNAMTADFSWEKSAKAYEEIYGWVTGK
;
A
#
# COMPACT_ATOMS: atom_id res chain seq x y z
N SER A 1 9.96 -15.02 2.78
CA SER A 1 10.64 -16.24 3.16
C SER A 1 11.84 -16.44 2.23
N THR A 2 13.03 -16.27 2.76
CA THR A 2 14.28 -16.73 2.12
C THR A 2 14.14 -18.22 1.93
N HIS A 3 13.83 -18.67 0.72
CA HIS A 3 13.82 -20.09 0.41
C HIS A 3 15.27 -20.53 0.34
N CYS A 4 15.80 -21.02 1.46
CA CYS A 4 16.96 -21.91 1.41
C CYS A 4 16.56 -23.08 0.52
N ILE A 5 17.29 -23.25 -0.57
CA ILE A 5 17.11 -24.41 -1.45
C ILE A 5 17.49 -25.61 -0.62
N SER A 6 16.67 -26.67 -0.62
CA SER A 6 16.97 -27.92 0.11
C SER A 6 18.35 -28.45 -0.31
N SER A 7 19.02 -29.22 0.56
CA SER A 7 20.35 -29.79 0.29
C SER A 7 20.44 -30.50 -1.07
N ALA A 8 19.40 -31.19 -1.48
CA ALA A 8 19.31 -31.85 -2.80
C ALA A 8 19.30 -30.87 -3.98
N ALA A 9 18.57 -29.74 -3.86
CA ALA A 9 18.56 -28.68 -4.86
C ALA A 9 19.91 -27.94 -4.92
N SER A 10 20.55 -27.75 -3.77
CA SER A 10 21.91 -27.21 -3.65
C SER A 10 22.94 -28.06 -4.42
N ASP A 11 22.85 -29.39 -4.35
CA ASP A 11 23.76 -30.28 -5.08
C ASP A 11 23.54 -30.24 -6.61
N VAL A 12 22.33 -30.03 -7.07
CA VAL A 12 22.05 -29.84 -8.50
C VAL A 12 22.66 -28.53 -9.02
N TYR A 13 22.56 -27.44 -8.25
CA TYR A 13 23.19 -26.16 -8.62
C TYR A 13 24.70 -26.22 -8.55
N LYS A 14 25.29 -26.86 -7.56
CA LYS A 14 26.74 -27.05 -7.45
C LYS A 14 27.31 -27.82 -8.64
N ARG A 15 26.54 -28.73 -9.26
CA ARG A 15 26.97 -29.49 -10.44
C ARG A 15 26.88 -28.67 -11.76
N GLN A 16 26.04 -27.64 -11.80
CA GLN A 16 25.86 -26.80 -12.99
C GLN A 16 26.72 -25.53 -12.97
N LEU A 17 27.04 -25.02 -11.79
CA LEU A 17 27.96 -23.91 -11.59
C LEU A 17 29.30 -24.44 -11.11
N ASN A 18 30.38 -23.79 -11.53
CA ASN A 18 31.72 -24.07 -11.02
C ASN A 18 31.73 -23.91 -9.49
N ASP A 19 32.35 -24.87 -8.77
CA ASP A 19 32.47 -24.88 -7.31
C ASP A 19 33.09 -23.59 -6.74
N GLY A 20 33.88 -22.87 -7.56
CA GLY A 20 34.42 -21.55 -7.21
C GLY A 20 33.38 -20.49 -6.90
N TYR A 21 32.12 -20.66 -7.34
CA TYR A 21 31.01 -19.75 -6.98
C TYR A 21 30.40 -20.04 -5.61
N PHE A 22 30.69 -21.20 -5.01
CA PHE A 22 30.21 -21.56 -3.69
C PHE A 22 31.18 -21.07 -2.61
N ASN A 23 31.22 -19.76 -2.39
CA ASN A 23 32.02 -19.09 -1.39
C ASN A 23 31.21 -17.97 -0.72
N GLU A 24 31.72 -17.48 0.42
CA GLU A 24 31.07 -16.45 1.27
C GLU A 24 30.78 -15.11 0.54
N HIS A 25 31.54 -14.79 -0.52
CA HIS A 25 31.35 -13.57 -1.29
C HIS A 25 30.37 -13.73 -2.45
N MET A 26 29.85 -14.93 -2.70
CA MET A 26 28.92 -15.19 -3.82
C MET A 26 27.68 -15.97 -3.38
N LEU A 27 27.70 -17.28 -3.52
CA LEU A 27 26.51 -18.12 -3.36
C LEU A 27 26.35 -18.74 -1.97
N ALA A 28 27.46 -18.92 -1.21
CA ALA A 28 27.38 -19.55 0.09
C ALA A 28 26.68 -18.66 1.11
N TYR A 29 25.67 -19.20 1.81
CA TYR A 29 24.92 -18.49 2.83
C TYR A 29 24.44 -19.48 3.90
N HIS A 30 25.02 -19.38 5.12
CA HIS A 30 24.74 -20.31 6.22
C HIS A 30 24.84 -21.80 5.86
N GLY A 31 25.84 -22.15 5.04
CA GLY A 31 26.09 -23.53 4.60
C GLY A 31 25.29 -23.98 3.38
N ASP A 32 24.31 -23.19 2.94
CA ASP A 32 23.47 -23.45 1.77
C ASP A 32 23.77 -22.48 0.61
N VAL A 33 23.14 -22.73 -0.55
CA VAL A 33 23.16 -21.86 -1.71
C VAL A 33 22.05 -20.81 -1.62
N ASN A 34 22.40 -19.52 -1.69
CA ASN A 34 21.45 -18.42 -1.81
C ASN A 34 21.64 -17.69 -3.15
N LEU A 35 20.73 -17.96 -4.08
CA LEU A 35 20.79 -17.39 -5.43
C LEU A 35 20.54 -15.88 -5.43
N MET A 36 19.70 -15.37 -4.53
CA MET A 36 19.44 -13.93 -4.42
C MET A 36 20.70 -13.18 -3.97
N LYS A 37 21.43 -13.71 -2.98
CA LYS A 37 22.73 -13.20 -2.57
C LYS A 37 23.68 -13.15 -3.77
N GLY A 38 23.85 -14.27 -4.47
CA GLY A 38 24.73 -14.34 -5.64
C GLY A 38 24.36 -13.36 -6.75
N ALA A 39 23.06 -13.22 -7.04
CA ALA A 39 22.56 -12.25 -8.01
C ALA A 39 22.87 -10.80 -7.60
N ILE A 40 22.69 -10.46 -6.31
CA ILE A 40 23.02 -9.13 -5.79
C ILE A 40 24.51 -8.82 -5.96
N TYR A 41 25.40 -9.76 -5.65
CA TYR A 41 26.83 -9.53 -5.82
C TYR A 41 27.23 -9.42 -7.30
N ALA A 42 26.65 -10.24 -8.19
CA ALA A 42 27.02 -10.31 -9.59
C ALA A 42 26.42 -9.18 -10.45
N ALA A 43 25.33 -8.56 -10.04
CA ALA A 43 24.66 -7.50 -10.81
C ALA A 43 25.46 -6.19 -10.79
N ASP A 44 25.43 -5.43 -11.90
CA ASP A 44 25.97 -4.07 -11.97
C ASP A 44 25.12 -3.08 -11.16
N TYR A 45 23.80 -3.24 -11.23
CA TYR A 45 22.80 -2.50 -10.43
C TYR A 45 21.72 -3.44 -9.89
N VAL A 46 21.21 -3.10 -8.73
CA VAL A 46 20.11 -3.79 -8.07
C VAL A 46 18.99 -2.78 -7.89
N THR A 47 17.78 -3.14 -8.32
CA THR A 47 16.60 -2.28 -8.13
C THR A 47 15.61 -2.88 -7.14
N THR A 48 14.95 -2.01 -6.38
CA THR A 48 13.78 -2.34 -5.58
C THR A 48 12.68 -1.31 -5.85
N VAL A 49 11.52 -1.50 -5.25
CA VAL A 49 10.27 -0.84 -5.67
C VAL A 49 9.93 0.43 -4.88
N SER A 50 10.85 0.96 -4.09
CA SER A 50 10.76 2.32 -3.54
C SER A 50 12.11 2.78 -2.96
N PRO A 51 12.42 4.07 -2.96
CA PRO A 51 13.60 4.64 -2.30
C PRO A 51 13.66 4.33 -0.81
N THR A 52 12.57 4.59 -0.08
CA THR A 52 12.48 4.28 1.35
C THR A 52 12.67 2.78 1.61
N TYR A 53 12.10 1.90 0.78
CA TYR A 53 12.30 0.46 0.95
C TYR A 53 13.75 0.03 0.68
N ALA A 54 14.45 0.67 -0.25
CA ALA A 54 15.88 0.44 -0.47
C ALA A 54 16.70 0.75 0.80
N ASP A 55 16.33 1.81 1.55
CA ASP A 55 16.96 2.13 2.84
C ASP A 55 16.52 1.14 3.93
N GLU A 56 15.25 0.78 4.00
CA GLU A 56 14.70 -0.19 4.96
C GLU A 56 15.36 -1.57 4.83
N LEU A 57 15.70 -2.02 3.63
CA LEU A 57 16.36 -3.30 3.37
C LEU A 57 17.77 -3.40 4.00
N GLN A 58 18.35 -2.33 4.47
CA GLN A 58 19.63 -2.33 5.20
C GLN A 58 19.48 -2.73 6.67
N TYR A 59 18.24 -2.89 7.16
CA TYR A 59 17.93 -3.28 8.54
C TYR A 59 17.34 -4.69 8.59
N SER A 60 17.75 -5.46 9.60
CA SER A 60 17.35 -6.87 9.77
C SER A 60 15.84 -7.09 9.79
N PHE A 61 15.09 -6.11 10.32
CA PHE A 61 13.62 -6.17 10.36
C PHE A 61 12.98 -6.30 8.97
N TYR A 62 13.57 -5.70 7.94
CA TYR A 62 13.03 -5.70 6.58
C TYR A 62 13.77 -6.62 5.62
N ALA A 63 15.05 -6.90 5.87
CA ALA A 63 15.92 -7.64 4.96
C ALA A 63 15.84 -9.15 5.09
N HIS A 64 15.15 -9.67 6.11
CA HIS A 64 14.98 -11.11 6.33
C HIS A 64 16.30 -11.90 6.32
N GLY A 65 17.35 -11.33 6.93
CA GLY A 65 18.66 -11.94 7.04
C GLY A 65 19.65 -11.56 5.91
N LEU A 66 19.26 -10.78 4.91
CA LEU A 66 20.15 -10.32 3.85
C LEU A 66 20.69 -8.90 4.06
N GLU A 67 20.50 -8.30 5.24
CA GLU A 67 20.92 -6.93 5.55
C GLU A 67 22.40 -6.67 5.30
N GLY A 68 23.28 -7.62 5.65
CA GLY A 68 24.71 -7.51 5.38
C GLY A 68 25.02 -7.50 3.88
N VAL A 69 24.37 -8.39 3.12
CA VAL A 69 24.53 -8.46 1.65
C VAL A 69 24.04 -7.16 1.00
N ILE A 70 22.93 -6.61 1.46
CA ILE A 70 22.39 -5.34 0.96
C ILE A 70 23.30 -4.16 1.32
N ALA A 71 23.78 -4.11 2.56
CA ALA A 71 24.68 -3.05 3.03
C ALA A 71 25.99 -2.99 2.22
N ASP A 72 26.61 -4.15 1.97
CA ASP A 72 27.83 -4.26 1.14
C ASP A 72 27.60 -3.75 -0.30
N ASN A 73 26.40 -3.92 -0.82
CA ASN A 73 26.02 -3.59 -2.19
C ASN A 73 25.14 -2.32 -2.31
N ARG A 74 25.01 -1.51 -1.22
CA ARG A 74 24.14 -0.32 -1.22
C ARG A 74 24.48 0.71 -2.30
N HIS A 75 25.74 0.77 -2.70
CA HIS A 75 26.24 1.72 -3.72
C HIS A 75 25.59 1.52 -5.10
N LYS A 76 25.13 0.28 -5.39
CA LYS A 76 24.45 -0.08 -6.64
C LYS A 76 22.96 -0.37 -6.45
N LEU A 77 22.42 -0.22 -5.22
CA LEU A 77 20.98 -0.38 -4.94
C LEU A 77 20.22 0.91 -5.26
N ARG A 78 19.12 0.80 -5.99
CA ARG A 78 18.23 1.91 -6.33
C ARG A 78 16.78 1.52 -6.06
N GLY A 79 16.04 2.43 -5.43
CA GLY A 79 14.59 2.31 -5.27
C GLY A 79 13.85 3.10 -6.34
N ILE A 80 12.94 2.45 -7.07
CA ILE A 80 12.10 3.06 -8.09
C ILE A 80 10.65 2.66 -7.82
N LEU A 81 9.78 3.64 -7.54
CA LEU A 81 8.35 3.37 -7.36
C LEU A 81 7.75 2.77 -8.64
N ASN A 82 6.91 1.77 -8.49
CA ASN A 82 6.07 1.29 -9.58
C ASN A 82 5.04 2.36 -9.97
N GLY A 83 4.67 2.40 -11.23
CA GLY A 83 3.50 3.14 -11.69
C GLY A 83 2.21 2.34 -11.54
N ILE A 84 1.09 3.01 -11.79
CA ILE A 84 -0.22 2.39 -12.02
C ILE A 84 -0.64 2.61 -13.48
N ASP A 85 -1.47 1.71 -14.01
CA ASP A 85 -2.10 1.90 -15.31
C ASP A 85 -3.18 2.99 -15.22
N THR A 86 -2.85 4.20 -15.68
CA THR A 86 -3.72 5.37 -15.60
C THR A 86 -4.87 5.35 -16.60
N GLU A 87 -4.90 4.40 -17.56
CA GLU A 87 -6.02 4.17 -18.45
C GLU A 87 -7.03 3.22 -17.82
N VAL A 88 -6.56 2.15 -17.20
CA VAL A 88 -7.39 1.18 -16.45
C VAL A 88 -7.97 1.86 -15.20
N TYR A 89 -7.13 2.53 -14.42
CA TYR A 89 -7.55 3.24 -13.20
C TYR A 89 -7.91 4.70 -13.51
N ASP A 90 -8.98 4.92 -14.25
CA ASP A 90 -9.50 6.24 -14.57
C ASP A 90 -10.99 6.37 -14.20
N PRO A 91 -11.34 7.10 -13.13
CA PRO A 91 -12.73 7.24 -12.68
C PRO A 91 -13.64 7.92 -13.71
N TRP A 92 -13.08 8.54 -14.76
CA TRP A 92 -13.85 9.07 -15.87
C TRP A 92 -14.30 8.01 -16.89
N ARG A 93 -13.65 6.85 -16.91
CA ARG A 93 -13.89 5.79 -17.91
C ARG A 93 -14.18 4.41 -17.29
N ASP A 94 -13.95 4.26 -15.99
CA ASP A 94 -14.08 2.97 -15.31
C ASP A 94 -15.52 2.51 -15.25
N LYS A 95 -15.84 1.50 -16.06
CA LYS A 95 -17.18 0.91 -16.18
C LYS A 95 -17.62 0.16 -14.92
N GLY A 96 -16.71 -0.12 -13.99
CA GLY A 96 -17.01 -0.69 -12.67
C GLY A 96 -17.66 0.31 -11.72
N LEU A 97 -17.65 1.61 -12.06
CA LEU A 97 -18.26 2.65 -11.26
C LEU A 97 -19.74 2.86 -11.62
N THR A 98 -20.57 3.13 -10.63
CA THR A 98 -21.97 3.50 -10.82
C THR A 98 -22.13 4.82 -11.57
N LYS A 99 -21.20 5.76 -11.37
CA LYS A 99 -21.18 7.06 -12.05
C LYS A 99 -19.74 7.53 -12.25
N PHE A 100 -19.43 7.98 -13.45
CA PHE A 100 -18.13 8.56 -13.78
C PHE A 100 -17.92 9.90 -13.09
N PHE A 101 -16.66 10.18 -12.74
CA PHE A 101 -16.25 11.46 -12.15
C PHE A 101 -14.76 11.73 -12.46
N SER A 102 -14.33 12.95 -12.16
CA SER A 102 -12.93 13.36 -12.31
C SER A 102 -12.59 14.42 -11.26
N ALA A 103 -11.30 14.78 -11.13
CA ALA A 103 -10.86 15.85 -10.24
C ALA A 103 -11.56 17.21 -10.49
N ARG A 104 -12.12 17.43 -11.70
CA ARG A 104 -12.88 18.62 -12.07
C ARG A 104 -14.38 18.48 -11.82
N GLN A 105 -14.90 17.26 -11.81
CA GLN A 105 -16.34 16.94 -11.71
C GLN A 105 -16.57 15.81 -10.72
N MET A 106 -16.56 16.12 -9.43
CA MET A 106 -16.63 15.16 -8.32
C MET A 106 -18.06 14.69 -7.98
N ALA A 107 -19.10 15.19 -8.64
CA ALA A 107 -20.48 14.84 -8.30
C ALA A 107 -20.75 13.33 -8.42
N GLY A 108 -20.15 12.63 -9.38
CA GLY A 108 -20.26 11.19 -9.57
C GLY A 108 -19.77 10.38 -8.38
N LYS A 109 -18.74 10.85 -7.65
CA LYS A 109 -18.22 10.16 -6.46
C LYS A 109 -19.28 10.00 -5.37
N LYS A 110 -20.17 10.97 -5.21
CA LYS A 110 -21.29 10.86 -4.25
C LYS A 110 -22.25 9.72 -4.61
N ASN A 111 -22.52 9.54 -5.92
CA ASN A 111 -23.35 8.43 -6.39
C ASN A 111 -22.66 7.09 -6.16
N CYS A 112 -21.34 7.01 -6.40
CA CYS A 112 -20.56 5.82 -6.11
C CYS A 112 -20.55 5.50 -4.61
N LYS A 113 -20.49 6.51 -3.73
CA LYS A 113 -20.59 6.33 -2.27
C LYS A 113 -21.94 5.73 -1.87
N ALA A 114 -23.05 6.29 -2.33
CA ALA A 114 -24.39 5.75 -2.04
C ALA A 114 -24.53 4.29 -2.54
N ALA A 115 -24.07 4.01 -3.76
CA ALA A 115 -24.08 2.65 -4.30
C ALA A 115 -23.21 1.69 -3.47
N LEU A 116 -22.01 2.12 -3.03
CA LEU A 116 -21.15 1.33 -2.18
C LEU A 116 -21.80 1.02 -0.83
N GLN A 117 -22.45 1.99 -0.21
CA GLN A 117 -23.21 1.80 1.03
C GLN A 117 -24.29 0.73 0.85
N GLN A 118 -25.06 0.84 -0.22
CA GLN A 118 -26.12 -0.14 -0.54
C GLN A 118 -25.54 -1.53 -0.81
N MET A 119 -24.49 -1.66 -1.65
CA MET A 119 -23.84 -2.93 -1.98
C MET A 119 -23.24 -3.63 -0.76
N SER A 120 -22.76 -2.85 0.20
CA SER A 120 -22.12 -3.35 1.42
C SER A 120 -23.06 -3.50 2.60
N GLY A 121 -24.37 -3.26 2.44
CA GLY A 121 -25.33 -3.33 3.54
C GLY A 121 -25.12 -2.27 4.62
N LEU A 122 -24.45 -1.18 4.29
CA LEU A 122 -24.28 -0.02 5.16
C LEU A 122 -25.55 0.86 5.12
N ARG A 123 -25.80 1.57 6.20
CA ARG A 123 -26.86 2.60 6.21
C ARG A 123 -26.49 3.71 5.23
N GLU A 124 -27.40 4.06 4.33
CA GLU A 124 -27.19 5.18 3.43
C GLU A 124 -27.10 6.49 4.26
N ASN A 125 -25.93 7.08 4.29
CA ASN A 125 -25.63 8.35 4.96
C ASN A 125 -24.54 9.07 4.15
N PRO A 126 -24.90 10.12 3.40
CA PRO A 126 -23.92 10.86 2.57
C PRO A 126 -22.86 11.60 3.41
N ASP A 127 -23.18 11.92 4.67
CA ASP A 127 -22.33 12.73 5.53
C ASP A 127 -21.34 11.88 6.36
N ALA A 128 -21.61 10.59 6.58
CA ALA A 128 -20.65 9.72 7.27
C ALA A 128 -19.49 9.32 6.33
N PRO A 129 -18.24 9.64 6.64
CA PRO A 129 -17.11 9.19 5.82
C PRO A 129 -16.95 7.68 5.90
N ILE A 130 -16.62 7.06 4.75
CA ILE A 130 -16.34 5.62 4.65
C ILE A 130 -14.83 5.42 4.71
N ILE A 131 -14.36 4.72 5.75
CA ILE A 131 -12.98 4.22 5.86
C ILE A 131 -12.93 2.83 5.24
N ALA A 132 -12.05 2.61 4.27
CA ALA A 132 -11.90 1.33 3.60
C ALA A 132 -10.52 0.71 3.81
N CYS A 133 -10.47 -0.62 3.96
CA CYS A 133 -9.28 -1.43 3.88
C CYS A 133 -9.48 -2.48 2.78
N VAL A 134 -8.57 -2.55 1.81
CA VAL A 134 -8.56 -3.59 0.76
C VAL A 134 -7.19 -4.22 0.71
N SER A 135 -7.04 -5.44 1.22
CA SER A 135 -5.74 -6.12 1.28
C SER A 135 -5.89 -7.59 1.65
N ARG A 136 -4.79 -8.35 1.53
CA ARG A 136 -4.67 -9.63 2.22
C ARG A 136 -4.67 -9.38 3.74
N LEU A 137 -5.47 -10.13 4.47
CA LEU A 137 -5.62 -9.99 5.93
C LEU A 137 -4.50 -10.76 6.63
N VAL A 138 -3.30 -10.19 6.65
CA VAL A 138 -2.10 -10.79 7.24
C VAL A 138 -1.35 -9.76 8.11
N ARG A 139 -0.55 -10.26 9.05
CA ARG A 139 0.08 -9.43 10.09
C ARG A 139 0.88 -8.25 9.53
N HIS A 140 1.70 -8.48 8.50
CA HIS A 140 2.55 -7.40 7.95
C HIS A 140 1.76 -6.26 7.28
N LYS A 141 0.45 -6.44 7.04
CA LYS A 141 -0.46 -5.38 6.58
C LYS A 141 -1.05 -4.54 7.73
N GLY A 142 -0.64 -4.81 8.98
CA GLY A 142 -0.98 -4.01 10.14
C GLY A 142 -2.40 -4.24 10.69
N PHE A 143 -3.02 -5.38 10.35
CA PHE A 143 -4.39 -5.66 10.82
C PHE A 143 -4.48 -5.91 12.33
N ASP A 144 -3.36 -6.18 13.03
CA ASP A 144 -3.30 -6.15 14.48
C ASP A 144 -3.72 -4.78 15.04
N LEU A 145 -3.26 -3.68 14.39
CA LEU A 145 -3.62 -2.31 14.79
C LEU A 145 -5.10 -2.04 14.52
N VAL A 146 -5.60 -2.46 13.35
CA VAL A 146 -7.00 -2.21 12.96
C VAL A 146 -7.95 -2.95 13.89
N THR A 147 -7.71 -4.25 14.15
CA THR A 147 -8.57 -5.05 15.02
C THR A 147 -8.56 -4.56 16.46
N ALA A 148 -7.39 -4.12 16.97
CA ALA A 148 -7.29 -3.53 18.30
C ALA A 148 -8.02 -2.17 18.40
N ALA A 149 -8.12 -1.43 17.28
CA ALA A 149 -8.70 -0.08 17.23
C ALA A 149 -10.19 -0.05 16.81
N ILE A 150 -10.82 -1.19 16.50
CA ILE A 150 -12.19 -1.22 15.94
C ILE A 150 -13.17 -0.37 16.76
N HIS A 151 -13.18 -0.51 18.08
CA HIS A 151 -14.09 0.23 18.95
C HIS A 151 -13.84 1.74 18.91
N GLU A 152 -12.57 2.15 18.90
CA GLU A 152 -12.17 3.55 18.83
C GLU A 152 -12.54 4.16 17.47
N ILE A 153 -12.26 3.45 16.37
CA ILE A 153 -12.64 3.87 15.01
C ILE A 153 -14.16 3.99 14.90
N MET A 154 -14.90 2.99 15.38
CA MET A 154 -16.37 3.01 15.34
C MET A 154 -17.01 3.97 16.35
N GLY A 155 -16.23 4.49 17.30
CA GLY A 155 -16.59 5.61 18.16
C GLY A 155 -16.62 6.95 17.42
N MET A 156 -15.94 7.08 16.29
CA MET A 156 -16.03 8.23 15.39
C MET A 156 -17.36 8.13 14.59
N ASP A 157 -17.80 9.25 14.04
CA ASP A 157 -18.98 9.25 13.13
C ASP A 157 -18.59 8.80 11.72
N VAL A 158 -18.29 7.51 11.59
CA VAL A 158 -17.79 6.89 10.35
C VAL A 158 -18.52 5.59 10.02
N GLN A 159 -18.34 5.16 8.79
CA GLN A 159 -18.59 3.80 8.35
C GLN A 159 -17.28 3.13 7.96
N MET A 160 -17.20 1.80 8.06
CA MET A 160 -15.99 1.08 7.72
C MET A 160 -16.29 -0.11 6.81
N ILE A 161 -15.42 -0.33 5.82
CA ILE A 161 -15.47 -1.48 4.90
C ILE A 161 -14.12 -2.17 4.90
N VAL A 162 -14.13 -3.48 5.10
CA VAL A 162 -12.93 -4.32 4.95
C VAL A 162 -13.19 -5.34 3.85
N LEU A 163 -12.32 -5.36 2.83
CA LEU A 163 -12.34 -6.34 1.75
C LEU A 163 -11.02 -7.09 1.70
N GLY A 164 -11.07 -8.40 1.81
CA GLY A 164 -9.89 -9.25 1.69
C GLY A 164 -10.07 -10.62 2.30
N THR A 165 -9.05 -11.47 2.17
CA THR A 165 -8.95 -12.78 2.80
C THR A 165 -7.57 -12.95 3.41
N GLY A 166 -7.43 -13.80 4.41
CA GLY A 166 -6.13 -14.07 5.02
C GLY A 166 -6.22 -14.92 6.28
N ASP A 167 -5.56 -14.47 7.34
CA ASP A 167 -5.52 -15.19 8.60
C ASP A 167 -6.91 -15.18 9.27
N TRP A 168 -7.34 -16.35 9.69
CA TRP A 168 -8.67 -16.57 10.27
C TRP A 168 -9.01 -15.61 11.42
N ASN A 169 -8.04 -15.31 12.27
CA ASN A 169 -8.24 -14.41 13.41
C ASN A 169 -8.73 -13.01 12.99
N TYR A 170 -8.17 -12.46 11.90
CA TYR A 170 -8.60 -11.14 11.38
C TYR A 170 -9.97 -11.24 10.72
N GLU A 171 -10.20 -12.28 9.91
CA GLU A 171 -11.50 -12.47 9.28
C GLU A 171 -12.62 -12.57 10.32
N GLU A 172 -12.40 -13.35 11.38
CA GLU A 172 -13.38 -13.52 12.45
C GLU A 172 -13.59 -12.23 13.24
N ALA A 173 -12.54 -11.50 13.58
CA ALA A 173 -12.65 -10.20 14.25
C ALA A 173 -13.50 -9.21 13.44
N PHE A 174 -13.33 -9.17 12.11
CA PHE A 174 -14.12 -8.29 11.25
C PHE A 174 -15.58 -8.75 11.08
N ARG A 175 -15.85 -10.07 11.04
CA ARG A 175 -17.23 -10.58 11.09
C ARG A 175 -17.93 -10.21 12.40
N GLN A 176 -17.22 -10.29 13.52
CA GLN A 176 -17.75 -9.87 14.82
C GLN A 176 -18.01 -8.35 14.85
N ALA A 177 -17.11 -7.55 14.31
CA ALA A 177 -17.33 -6.09 14.18
C ALA A 177 -18.56 -5.76 13.32
N GLN A 178 -18.78 -6.46 12.21
CA GLN A 178 -19.99 -6.29 11.40
C GLN A 178 -21.27 -6.57 12.19
N ASN A 179 -21.27 -7.64 13.00
CA ASN A 179 -22.40 -7.99 13.84
C ASN A 179 -22.61 -6.97 14.97
N GLN A 180 -21.54 -6.39 15.50
CA GLN A 180 -21.59 -5.40 16.58
C GLN A 180 -22.01 -4.01 16.10
N TYR A 181 -21.67 -3.65 14.86
CA TYR A 181 -21.94 -2.34 14.26
C TYR A 181 -22.81 -2.44 13.00
N PRO A 182 -24.05 -2.98 13.08
CA PRO A 182 -24.89 -3.22 11.92
C PRO A 182 -25.19 -1.91 11.17
N GLY A 183 -25.01 -1.93 9.84
CA GLY A 183 -25.20 -0.77 8.98
C GLY A 183 -24.09 0.30 9.08
N ARG A 184 -23.04 0.06 9.88
CA ARG A 184 -21.88 0.93 9.98
C ARG A 184 -20.56 0.23 9.65
N PHE A 185 -20.48 -1.08 9.83
CA PHE A 185 -19.32 -1.89 9.49
C PHE A 185 -19.70 -2.97 8.49
N ALA A 186 -18.91 -3.15 7.43
CA ALA A 186 -19.09 -4.21 6.44
C ALA A 186 -17.79 -5.00 6.26
N ALA A 187 -17.88 -6.33 6.41
CA ALA A 187 -16.77 -7.27 6.29
C ALA A 187 -16.98 -8.18 5.07
N HIS A 188 -16.21 -7.97 4.01
CA HIS A 188 -16.25 -8.77 2.79
C HIS A 188 -15.03 -9.70 2.75
N MET A 189 -15.16 -10.90 3.33
CA MET A 189 -14.06 -11.87 3.43
C MET A 189 -13.94 -12.66 2.11
N MET A 190 -13.55 -11.94 1.04
CA MET A 190 -13.41 -12.49 -0.31
C MET A 190 -12.41 -11.69 -1.15
N TYR A 191 -11.98 -12.27 -2.26
CA TYR A 191 -11.31 -11.55 -3.34
C TYR A 191 -12.36 -11.09 -4.36
N SER A 192 -12.46 -9.78 -4.56
CA SER A 192 -13.43 -9.21 -5.51
C SER A 192 -12.89 -7.94 -6.18
N PRO A 193 -12.37 -8.03 -7.41
CA PRO A 193 -11.93 -6.84 -8.17
C PRO A 193 -13.03 -5.80 -8.36
N ASN A 194 -14.25 -6.25 -8.67
CA ASN A 194 -15.39 -5.33 -8.86
C ASN A 194 -15.73 -4.55 -7.60
N LEU A 195 -15.72 -5.22 -6.44
CA LEU A 195 -15.95 -4.54 -5.16
C LEU A 195 -14.77 -3.62 -4.80
N SER A 196 -13.53 -4.01 -5.12
CA SER A 196 -12.37 -3.13 -4.94
C SER A 196 -12.54 -1.83 -5.73
N THR A 197 -12.94 -1.89 -6.99
CA THR A 197 -13.24 -0.71 -7.82
C THR A 197 -14.35 0.15 -7.20
N ALA A 198 -15.44 -0.47 -6.75
CA ALA A 198 -16.52 0.25 -6.09
C ALA A 198 -16.03 0.95 -4.80
N ILE A 199 -15.15 0.29 -4.03
CA ILE A 199 -14.55 0.85 -2.82
C ILE A 199 -13.65 2.04 -3.17
N TYR A 200 -12.74 1.93 -4.15
CA TYR A 200 -11.92 3.07 -4.56
C TYR A 200 -12.76 4.25 -5.03
N GLY A 201 -13.85 3.98 -5.76
CA GLY A 201 -14.75 5.03 -6.24
C GLY A 201 -15.64 5.64 -5.18
N GLY A 202 -16.08 4.87 -4.19
CA GLY A 202 -17.12 5.27 -3.23
C GLY A 202 -16.64 5.61 -1.83
N ALA A 203 -15.49 5.09 -1.38
CA ALA A 203 -14.94 5.40 -0.06
C ALA A 203 -14.38 6.84 0.01
N ASP A 204 -14.22 7.36 1.22
CA ASP A 204 -13.64 8.66 1.48
C ASP A 204 -12.20 8.56 1.97
N LEU A 205 -11.89 7.57 2.81
CA LEU A 205 -10.59 7.28 3.38
C LEU A 205 -10.15 5.85 3.03
N PHE A 206 -8.85 5.66 2.82
CA PHE A 206 -8.25 4.37 2.52
C PHE A 206 -7.13 4.07 3.51
N LEU A 207 -7.37 3.16 4.45
CA LEU A 207 -6.45 2.88 5.55
C LEU A 207 -5.46 1.76 5.18
N MET A 208 -4.16 2.05 5.25
CA MET A 208 -3.06 1.11 5.04
C MET A 208 -2.03 1.20 6.18
N PRO A 209 -2.26 0.56 7.32
CA PRO A 209 -1.36 0.63 8.48
C PRO A 209 -0.23 -0.41 8.39
N SER A 210 0.29 -0.66 7.19
CA SER A 210 1.23 -1.75 6.92
C SER A 210 2.51 -1.64 7.77
N ILE A 211 2.94 -2.75 8.34
CA ILE A 211 4.22 -2.87 9.04
C ILE A 211 5.38 -2.86 8.03
N SER A 212 5.17 -3.42 6.86
CA SER A 212 6.10 -3.37 5.74
C SER A 212 5.30 -3.31 4.44
N GLU A 213 5.62 -2.35 3.59
CA GLU A 213 4.98 -2.18 2.28
C GLU A 213 6.03 -1.73 1.24
N PRO A 214 6.68 -2.67 0.56
CA PRO A 214 7.75 -2.34 -0.38
C PRO A 214 7.42 -1.24 -1.39
N CYS A 215 6.23 -1.29 -1.98
CA CYS A 215 5.71 -0.27 -2.87
C CYS A 215 4.30 0.16 -2.47
N GLY A 216 3.36 -0.79 -2.46
CA GLY A 216 1.94 -0.50 -2.42
C GLY A 216 1.45 0.11 -3.74
N LEU A 217 0.32 -0.37 -4.24
CA LEU A 217 -0.35 0.21 -5.40
C LEU A 217 -1.74 0.76 -5.00
N SER A 218 -2.34 0.16 -3.98
CA SER A 218 -3.71 0.48 -3.57
C SER A 218 -3.86 1.94 -3.11
N GLN A 219 -2.87 2.54 -2.46
CA GLN A 219 -2.89 3.95 -2.08
C GLN A 219 -2.84 4.88 -3.30
N MET A 220 -2.06 4.52 -4.32
CA MET A 220 -1.98 5.30 -5.56
C MET A 220 -3.30 5.21 -6.33
N ILE A 221 -3.90 4.02 -6.40
CA ILE A 221 -5.21 3.80 -7.00
C ILE A 221 -6.27 4.58 -6.21
N ALA A 222 -6.30 4.48 -4.88
CA ALA A 222 -7.22 5.23 -4.03
C ALA A 222 -7.13 6.74 -4.29
N MET A 223 -5.91 7.30 -4.32
CA MET A 223 -5.68 8.71 -4.67
C MET A 223 -6.24 9.07 -6.04
N ARG A 224 -6.02 8.22 -7.04
CA ARG A 224 -6.54 8.43 -8.40
C ARG A 224 -8.07 8.53 -8.44
N TYR A 225 -8.76 7.85 -7.50
CA TYR A 225 -10.22 7.90 -7.33
C TYR A 225 -10.68 8.92 -6.28
N GLY A 226 -9.80 9.79 -5.80
CA GLY A 226 -10.13 10.81 -4.79
C GLY A 226 -10.52 10.23 -3.42
N THR A 227 -10.08 9.01 -3.15
CA THR A 227 -10.17 8.36 -1.84
C THR A 227 -8.86 8.58 -1.13
N ILE A 228 -8.89 9.27 0.01
CA ILE A 228 -7.70 9.81 0.67
C ILE A 228 -7.01 8.73 1.49
N PRO A 229 -5.73 8.41 1.22
CA PRO A 229 -4.99 7.42 1.98
C PRO A 229 -4.62 7.93 3.37
N VAL A 230 -4.74 7.02 4.35
CA VAL A 230 -4.17 7.15 5.70
C VAL A 230 -3.21 5.98 5.86
N VAL A 231 -1.92 6.25 5.92
CA VAL A 231 -0.89 5.22 5.79
C VAL A 231 0.14 5.29 6.91
N ARG A 232 0.79 4.15 7.20
CA ARG A 232 2.03 4.18 7.98
C ARG A 232 3.22 4.54 7.07
N GLU A 233 4.16 5.30 7.61
CA GLU A 233 5.38 5.72 6.90
C GLU A 233 6.36 4.56 6.77
N THR A 234 6.18 3.73 5.74
CA THR A 234 7.08 2.62 5.40
C THR A 234 7.14 2.44 3.89
N GLY A 235 8.29 2.10 3.36
CA GLY A 235 8.54 1.79 1.96
C GLY A 235 7.81 2.74 1.01
N GLY A 236 7.13 2.18 0.02
CA GLY A 236 6.42 2.96 -0.99
C GLY A 236 5.23 3.79 -0.49
N LEU A 237 4.70 3.51 0.70
CA LEU A 237 3.66 4.36 1.30
C LEU A 237 4.23 5.73 1.64
N ARG A 238 5.41 5.77 2.27
CA ARG A 238 6.12 7.00 2.59
C ARG A 238 6.51 7.79 1.34
N ASP A 239 6.91 7.09 0.27
CA ASP A 239 7.37 7.72 -0.97
C ASP A 239 6.23 8.23 -1.86
N SER A 240 5.00 7.72 -1.69
CA SER A 240 3.86 8.04 -2.55
C SER A 240 2.82 8.95 -1.89
N VAL A 241 2.73 8.96 -0.55
CA VAL A 241 1.73 9.76 0.17
C VAL A 241 2.42 10.94 0.85
N VAL A 242 2.08 12.15 0.41
CA VAL A 242 2.54 13.40 1.04
C VAL A 242 1.55 13.77 2.15
N PRO A 243 1.99 13.86 3.42
CA PRO A 243 1.11 14.21 4.53
C PRO A 243 0.44 15.57 4.34
N TYR A 244 -0.84 15.65 4.68
CA TYR A 244 -1.60 16.89 4.61
C TYR A 244 -1.05 17.94 5.60
N ASN A 245 -0.76 19.12 5.07
CA ASN A 245 -0.35 20.27 5.87
C ASN A 245 -1.52 21.28 5.97
N LYS A 246 -2.11 21.38 7.14
CA LYS A 246 -3.27 22.27 7.40
C LYS A 246 -2.98 23.77 7.20
N PHE A 247 -1.73 24.18 7.23
CA PHE A 247 -1.34 25.59 7.08
C PHE A 247 -1.15 25.99 5.63
N THR A 248 -0.65 25.06 4.78
CA THR A 248 -0.41 25.34 3.35
C THR A 248 -1.51 24.75 2.45
N GLY A 249 -2.28 23.77 2.94
CA GLY A 249 -3.25 22.99 2.15
C GLY A 249 -2.61 21.99 1.21
N GLU A 250 -1.28 21.80 1.28
CA GLU A 250 -0.55 20.82 0.52
C GLU A 250 -0.73 19.43 1.09
N GLY A 251 -0.48 18.41 0.28
CA GLY A 251 -0.56 17.00 0.66
C GLY A 251 -1.46 16.20 -0.26
N THR A 252 -1.40 14.88 -0.11
CA THR A 252 -2.20 13.91 -0.89
C THR A 252 -2.90 12.88 0.01
N GLY A 253 -2.61 12.88 1.32
CA GLY A 253 -3.16 11.95 2.29
C GLY A 253 -2.69 12.28 3.70
N PHE A 254 -2.74 11.28 4.58
CA PHE A 254 -2.30 11.38 5.96
C PHE A 254 -1.32 10.25 6.28
N SER A 255 -0.39 10.49 7.20
CA SER A 255 0.57 9.46 7.60
C SER A 255 0.86 9.48 9.10
N PHE A 256 1.26 8.33 9.62
CA PHE A 256 1.77 8.14 10.97
C PHE A 256 3.04 7.28 10.95
N ALA A 257 3.94 7.49 11.91
CA ALA A 257 5.26 6.88 11.87
C ALA A 257 5.33 5.54 12.61
N ASN A 258 4.82 5.48 13.84
CA ASN A 258 5.03 4.33 14.71
C ASN A 258 3.94 3.26 14.57
N ILE A 259 4.32 2.00 14.82
CA ILE A 259 3.40 0.86 14.82
C ILE A 259 2.63 0.86 16.14
N ASN A 260 1.70 1.78 16.30
CA ASN A 260 0.82 1.83 17.46
C ASN A 260 -0.58 2.33 17.13
N VAL A 261 -1.54 1.92 17.94
CA VAL A 261 -2.96 2.22 17.77
C VAL A 261 -3.23 3.72 17.92
N GLN A 262 -2.63 4.38 18.89
CA GLN A 262 -2.89 5.77 19.25
C GLN A 262 -2.51 6.75 18.12
N GLU A 263 -1.36 6.53 17.47
CA GLU A 263 -0.99 7.34 16.29
C GLU A 263 -1.93 7.10 15.13
N MET A 264 -2.24 5.83 14.83
CA MET A 264 -3.15 5.49 13.74
C MET A 264 -4.53 6.12 13.95
N THR A 265 -5.11 5.96 15.14
CA THR A 265 -6.45 6.50 15.44
C THR A 265 -6.44 8.02 15.56
N GLY A 266 -5.36 8.61 16.08
CA GLY A 266 -5.16 10.05 16.12
C GLY A 266 -5.19 10.67 14.72
N VAL A 267 -4.41 10.10 13.79
CA VAL A 267 -4.36 10.57 12.39
C VAL A 267 -5.68 10.30 11.64
N LEU A 268 -6.34 9.15 11.91
CA LEU A 268 -7.69 8.92 11.39
C LEU A 268 -8.68 9.96 11.89
N SER A 269 -8.62 10.32 13.17
CA SER A 269 -9.47 11.37 13.76
C SER A 269 -9.23 12.73 13.11
N GLU A 270 -7.97 13.10 12.84
CA GLU A 270 -7.64 14.32 12.08
C GLU A 270 -8.26 14.32 10.69
N ALA A 271 -8.16 13.20 9.96
CA ALA A 271 -8.74 13.06 8.63
C ALA A 271 -10.27 13.15 8.65
N VAL A 272 -10.93 12.49 9.61
CA VAL A 272 -12.38 12.55 9.81
C VAL A 272 -12.84 13.96 10.21
N ASN A 273 -12.09 14.63 11.08
CA ASN A 273 -12.38 16.03 11.46
C ASN A 273 -12.25 16.97 10.26
N LEU A 274 -11.23 16.82 9.42
CA LEU A 274 -11.09 17.61 8.19
C LEU A 274 -12.27 17.39 7.25
N TYR A 275 -12.71 16.13 7.09
CA TYR A 275 -13.86 15.78 6.25
C TYR A 275 -15.13 16.52 6.69
N HIS A 276 -15.45 16.52 7.99
CA HIS A 276 -16.66 17.14 8.54
C HIS A 276 -16.58 18.66 8.63
N SER A 277 -15.45 19.18 9.13
CA SER A 277 -15.34 20.58 9.54
C SER A 277 -14.89 21.50 8.43
N GLU A 278 -14.09 20.99 7.44
CA GLU A 278 -13.45 21.81 6.44
C GLU A 278 -13.70 21.30 5.00
N PRO A 279 -14.93 21.29 4.50
CA PRO A 279 -15.28 20.67 3.21
C PRO A 279 -14.55 21.29 2.00
N LYS A 280 -14.09 22.54 2.11
CA LYS A 280 -13.29 23.18 1.05
C LYS A 280 -11.87 22.64 1.03
N ALA A 281 -11.24 22.49 2.20
CA ALA A 281 -9.91 21.91 2.35
C ALA A 281 -9.91 20.42 1.96
N TRP A 282 -10.95 19.67 2.37
CA TRP A 282 -11.15 18.29 1.94
C TRP A 282 -11.19 18.12 0.43
N LYS A 283 -11.97 18.95 -0.27
CA LYS A 283 -12.04 18.95 -1.76
C LYS A 283 -10.71 19.31 -2.41
N ALA A 284 -9.95 20.23 -1.82
CA ALA A 284 -8.62 20.58 -2.31
C ALA A 284 -7.66 19.38 -2.16
N LEU A 285 -7.68 18.71 -1.00
CA LEU A 285 -6.90 17.51 -0.75
C LEU A 285 -7.26 16.38 -1.73
N GLN A 286 -8.54 16.14 -1.98
CA GLN A 286 -8.99 15.18 -2.99
C GLN A 286 -8.45 15.52 -4.39
N LYS A 287 -8.49 16.80 -4.77
CA LYS A 287 -7.95 17.25 -6.05
C LYS A 287 -6.43 17.02 -6.13
N ASN A 288 -5.68 17.34 -5.08
CA ASN A 288 -4.24 17.10 -5.01
C ASN A 288 -3.94 15.59 -5.19
N ALA A 289 -4.64 14.74 -4.46
CA ALA A 289 -4.50 13.29 -4.57
C ALA A 289 -4.78 12.78 -6.00
N MET A 290 -5.89 13.21 -6.61
CA MET A 290 -6.29 12.76 -7.95
C MET A 290 -5.38 13.26 -9.08
N THR A 291 -4.64 14.34 -8.85
CA THR A 291 -3.72 14.92 -9.85
C THR A 291 -2.26 14.53 -9.62
N ALA A 292 -1.95 13.80 -8.57
CA ALA A 292 -0.63 13.25 -8.35
C ALA A 292 -0.27 12.26 -9.48
N ASP A 293 0.95 12.39 -10.00
CA ASP A 293 1.43 11.56 -11.11
C ASP A 293 2.09 10.28 -10.59
N PHE A 294 1.39 9.17 -10.81
CA PHE A 294 1.85 7.79 -10.57
C PHE A 294 1.84 6.98 -11.85
N SER A 295 2.05 7.61 -13.00
CA SER A 295 2.13 6.90 -14.28
C SER A 295 3.38 6.04 -14.40
N TRP A 296 3.31 5.02 -15.24
CA TRP A 296 4.47 4.21 -15.60
C TRP A 296 5.55 4.99 -16.35
N GLU A 297 5.20 6.08 -17.04
CA GLU A 297 6.15 6.94 -17.72
C GLU A 297 7.21 7.52 -16.76
N LYS A 298 6.78 7.90 -15.55
CA LYS A 298 7.70 8.39 -14.51
C LYS A 298 8.67 7.30 -14.06
N SER A 299 8.17 6.09 -13.82
CA SER A 299 9.00 4.96 -13.43
C SER A 299 9.95 4.52 -14.54
N ALA A 300 9.45 4.47 -15.79
CA ALA A 300 10.24 4.09 -16.96
C ALA A 300 11.46 5.00 -17.14
N LYS A 301 11.30 6.32 -17.01
CA LYS A 301 12.43 7.27 -17.08
C LYS A 301 13.51 6.96 -16.05
N ALA A 302 13.14 6.61 -14.82
CA ALA A 302 14.12 6.25 -13.80
C ALA A 302 14.85 4.93 -14.13
N TYR A 303 14.20 3.97 -14.80
CA TYR A 303 14.86 2.78 -15.32
C TYR A 303 15.77 3.09 -16.52
N GLU A 304 15.35 3.98 -17.44
CA GLU A 304 16.17 4.43 -18.57
C GLU A 304 17.49 5.07 -18.09
N GLU A 305 17.47 5.85 -17.01
CA GLU A 305 18.69 6.41 -16.40
C GLU A 305 19.66 5.31 -15.95
N ILE A 306 19.16 4.25 -15.28
CA ILE A 306 19.98 3.12 -14.85
C ILE A 306 20.57 2.40 -16.06
N TYR A 307 19.78 2.14 -17.11
CA TYR A 307 20.28 1.52 -18.32
C TYR A 307 21.31 2.37 -19.04
N GLY A 308 21.15 3.71 -18.99
CA GLY A 308 22.16 4.65 -19.48
C GLY A 308 23.49 4.49 -18.74
N TRP A 309 23.46 4.41 -17.41
CA TRP A 309 24.68 4.20 -16.62
C TRP A 309 25.36 2.85 -16.90
N VAL A 310 24.59 1.77 -17.02
CA VAL A 310 25.14 0.44 -17.32
C VAL A 310 25.74 0.36 -18.72
N THR A 311 25.14 1.03 -19.71
CA THR A 311 25.57 0.98 -21.11
C THR A 311 26.58 2.08 -21.49
N GLY A 312 26.87 3.02 -20.59
CA GLY A 312 27.77 4.15 -20.86
C GLY A 312 27.21 5.15 -21.90
N LYS A 313 25.90 5.25 -22.02
CA LYS A 313 25.20 6.14 -22.95
C LYS A 313 24.55 7.31 -22.22
#